data_ff1be8aed27a625b7054985109568c0f
#
_entry.id   ff1be8aed27a625b7054985109568c0f
#
_cell.length_a   1.000
_cell.length_b   1.000
_cell.length_c   1.000
_cell.angle_alpha   90.00
_cell.angle_beta   90.00
_cell.angle_gamma   90.00
#
_symmetry.space_group_name_H-M   'P 1'
#
loop_
_entity.id
_entity.type
_entity.pdbx_description
1 polymer ?
#
loop_
_entity_poly.entity_id
_entity_poly.type
_entity_poly.pdbx_seq_one_letter_code
_entity_poly.pdbx_strand_id
1 'polypeptide(L)'
;MVCIEKIYSVSALVGNGSCNANCNFCAGKYLRPQAKENPLYYRNLEAAIKLSARYGGWSLSLTSSGEPTQDPASLTKALEVYDKCAKQGAFFPNVNLFTNGINFGDSSFCNHYLPIWKELGLTNIALSIHSVDEEEQAKAYNLEKYPNLETIVKNIEENGVGVRGTLLLRKGGVDDSKKYESSVHALIEKGIDNITSWPIGNPDGSRSEYTPSRLGLFGIRRWLNKNAILCHGHSWGGGVYDYQGNLLRITDYVTRHDPKKDFVRQLVVFQDGTVAYSWIKEGALCMK
;
A
#
# COMPACT_ATOMS: atom_id res chain seq x y z
N MET A 1 10.01 -27.50 -12.79
CA MET A 1 9.44 -26.69 -11.69
C MET A 1 10.50 -25.68 -11.34
N VAL A 2 10.23 -24.39 -11.46
CA VAL A 2 11.20 -23.34 -11.09
C VAL A 2 11.26 -23.29 -9.56
N CYS A 3 12.46 -23.31 -8.98
CA CYS A 3 12.64 -23.15 -7.54
C CYS A 3 12.47 -21.66 -7.20
N ILE A 4 11.67 -21.33 -6.19
CA ILE A 4 11.55 -19.96 -5.72
C ILE A 4 12.80 -19.63 -4.89
N GLU A 5 13.55 -18.63 -5.35
CA GLU A 5 14.77 -18.17 -4.70
C GLU A 5 14.53 -16.93 -3.82
N LYS A 6 13.47 -16.16 -4.12
CA LYS A 6 13.17 -14.90 -3.42
C LYS A 6 11.69 -14.64 -3.21
N ILE A 7 11.33 -14.15 -2.02
CA ILE A 7 10.00 -13.63 -1.68
C ILE A 7 10.19 -12.20 -1.16
N TYR A 8 9.82 -11.20 -1.96
CA TYR A 8 10.18 -9.80 -1.66
C TYR A 8 9.40 -9.18 -0.51
N SER A 9 8.11 -9.55 -0.34
CA SER A 9 7.26 -8.88 0.65
C SER A 9 6.09 -9.75 1.10
N VAL A 10 5.48 -9.33 2.21
CA VAL A 10 4.18 -9.83 2.68
C VAL A 10 3.18 -8.67 2.63
N SER A 11 1.96 -8.94 2.17
CA SER A 11 0.81 -8.04 2.33
C SER A 11 -0.25 -8.74 3.17
N ALA A 12 -0.67 -8.12 4.25
CA ALA A 12 -1.67 -8.66 5.16
C ALA A 12 -2.93 -7.80 5.14
N LEU A 13 -4.08 -8.43 4.87
CA LEU A 13 -5.39 -7.79 4.97
C LEU A 13 -5.85 -7.85 6.42
N VAL A 14 -5.79 -6.72 7.12
CA VAL A 14 -6.18 -6.61 8.53
C VAL A 14 -7.60 -6.05 8.68
N GLY A 15 -8.21 -6.29 9.83
CA GLY A 15 -9.49 -5.73 10.21
C GLY A 15 -10.71 -6.42 9.58
N ASN A 16 -11.87 -5.90 9.90
CA ASN A 16 -13.18 -6.49 9.57
C ASN A 16 -13.75 -6.06 8.21
N GLY A 17 -12.99 -5.28 7.42
CA GLY A 17 -13.42 -4.78 6.11
C GLY A 17 -14.33 -3.55 6.15
N SER A 18 -14.60 -2.96 7.33
CA SER A 18 -15.29 -1.66 7.43
C SER A 18 -14.43 -0.54 6.82
N CYS A 19 -15.08 0.50 6.31
CA CYS A 19 -14.42 1.65 5.71
C CYS A 19 -15.23 2.92 5.96
N ASN A 20 -14.56 4.00 6.33
CA ASN A 20 -15.12 5.34 6.48
C ASN A 20 -15.17 6.14 5.18
N ALA A 21 -14.89 5.49 4.04
CA ALA A 21 -15.03 6.03 2.69
C ALA A 21 -15.83 5.07 1.79
N ASN A 22 -16.30 5.57 0.63
CA ASN A 22 -17.09 4.76 -0.31
C ASN A 22 -16.71 5.01 -1.77
N CYS A 23 -15.42 4.85 -2.09
CA CYS A 23 -14.89 5.06 -3.44
C CYS A 23 -15.58 4.15 -4.48
N ASN A 24 -15.98 4.71 -5.63
CA ASN A 24 -16.60 3.95 -6.72
C ASN A 24 -15.65 2.93 -7.36
N PHE A 25 -14.36 3.23 -7.37
CA PHE A 25 -13.27 2.44 -7.98
C PHE A 25 -12.55 1.51 -6.97
N CYS A 26 -13.11 1.30 -5.79
CA CYS A 26 -12.43 0.56 -4.72
C CYS A 26 -12.29 -0.94 -5.05
N ALA A 27 -11.05 -1.40 -5.25
CA ALA A 27 -10.74 -2.81 -5.44
C ALA A 27 -11.04 -3.65 -4.18
N GLY A 28 -10.99 -3.06 -2.98
CA GLY A 28 -11.31 -3.74 -1.73
C GLY A 28 -12.75 -4.25 -1.65
N LYS A 29 -13.68 -3.63 -2.39
CA LYS A 29 -15.09 -4.08 -2.43
C LYS A 29 -15.24 -5.53 -2.92
N TYR A 30 -14.36 -6.01 -3.78
CA TYR A 30 -14.36 -7.39 -4.28
C TYR A 30 -13.84 -8.40 -3.23
N LEU A 31 -13.15 -7.92 -2.19
CA LEU A 31 -12.53 -8.74 -1.15
C LEU A 31 -13.34 -8.75 0.16
N ARG A 32 -14.34 -7.86 0.30
CA ARG A 32 -15.13 -7.66 1.54
C ARG A 32 -15.97 -8.85 2.03
N PRO A 33 -16.49 -9.75 1.21
CA PRO A 33 -17.52 -10.69 1.67
C PRO A 33 -17.07 -11.73 2.70
N GLN A 34 -15.79 -11.77 3.08
CA GLN A 34 -15.21 -12.88 3.84
C GLN A 34 -14.52 -12.48 5.14
N ALA A 35 -14.74 -11.27 5.60
CA ALA A 35 -14.10 -10.72 6.79
C ALA A 35 -14.72 -11.26 8.10
N LYS A 36 -14.73 -12.59 8.28
CA LYS A 36 -14.88 -13.19 9.61
C LYS A 36 -13.49 -13.44 10.17
N GLU A 37 -13.30 -13.03 11.44
CA GLU A 37 -12.07 -13.32 12.16
C GLU A 37 -11.83 -14.85 12.15
N ASN A 38 -10.75 -15.27 11.48
CA ASN A 38 -10.37 -16.66 11.42
C ASN A 38 -9.22 -16.88 12.40
N PRO A 39 -9.32 -17.83 13.36
CA PRO A 39 -8.22 -18.13 14.29
C PRO A 39 -6.90 -18.48 13.59
N LEU A 40 -6.96 -18.97 12.35
CA LEU A 40 -5.79 -19.30 11.55
C LEU A 40 -5.08 -18.07 10.96
N TYR A 41 -5.74 -16.91 10.91
CA TYR A 41 -5.19 -15.71 10.28
C TYR A 41 -3.83 -15.32 10.87
N TYR A 42 -3.75 -15.12 12.17
CA TYR A 42 -2.52 -14.67 12.83
C TYR A 42 -1.40 -15.73 12.78
N ARG A 43 -1.77 -17.03 12.87
CA ARG A 43 -0.83 -18.13 12.69
C ARG A 43 -0.24 -18.13 11.27
N ASN A 44 -1.07 -17.95 10.27
CA ASN A 44 -0.66 -17.94 8.87
C ASN A 44 0.08 -16.64 8.51
N LEU A 45 -0.25 -15.51 9.13
CA LEU A 45 0.53 -14.27 9.05
C LEU A 45 1.95 -14.47 9.59
N GLU A 46 2.10 -15.07 10.79
CA GLU A 46 3.40 -15.43 11.36
C GLU A 46 4.20 -16.32 10.41
N ALA A 47 3.58 -17.36 9.85
CA ALA A 47 4.22 -18.26 8.91
C ALA A 47 4.66 -17.54 7.61
N ALA A 48 3.83 -16.67 7.06
CA ALA A 48 4.14 -15.89 5.86
C ALA A 48 5.31 -14.90 6.10
N ILE A 49 5.33 -14.23 7.25
CA ILE A 49 6.44 -13.33 7.64
C ILE A 49 7.76 -14.12 7.74
N LYS A 50 7.77 -15.24 8.48
CA LYS A 50 8.97 -16.07 8.64
C LYS A 50 9.44 -16.65 7.30
N LEU A 51 8.51 -17.12 6.47
CA LEU A 51 8.83 -17.62 5.14
C LEU A 51 9.45 -16.54 4.27
N SER A 52 8.82 -15.36 4.18
CA SER A 52 9.33 -14.25 3.40
C SER A 52 10.72 -13.80 3.89
N ALA A 53 10.91 -13.63 5.20
CA ALA A 53 12.21 -13.26 5.78
C ALA A 53 13.31 -14.27 5.41
N ARG A 54 13.02 -15.58 5.48
CA ARG A 54 13.97 -16.65 5.08
C ARG A 54 14.39 -16.56 3.61
N TYR A 55 13.50 -16.06 2.75
CA TYR A 55 13.76 -15.88 1.32
C TYR A 55 14.11 -14.43 0.95
N GLY A 56 14.67 -13.66 1.88
CA GLY A 56 15.21 -12.32 1.65
C GLY A 56 14.13 -11.23 1.49
N GLY A 57 12.97 -11.45 2.08
CA GLY A 57 11.91 -10.43 2.16
C GLY A 57 12.33 -9.23 2.99
N TRP A 58 11.80 -8.05 2.65
CA TRP A 58 12.24 -6.77 3.22
C TRP A 58 11.08 -5.81 3.54
N SER A 59 9.84 -6.22 3.29
CA SER A 59 8.69 -5.35 3.52
C SER A 59 7.45 -6.12 3.96
N LEU A 60 6.76 -5.56 4.97
CA LEU A 60 5.39 -5.91 5.35
C LEU A 60 4.47 -4.75 4.99
N SER A 61 3.38 -5.04 4.30
CA SER A 61 2.31 -4.10 3.98
C SER A 61 1.05 -4.51 4.73
N LEU A 62 0.62 -3.69 5.68
CA LEU A 62 -0.67 -3.83 6.35
C LEU A 62 -1.70 -3.04 5.56
N THR A 63 -2.74 -3.69 5.12
CA THR A 63 -3.83 -3.11 4.32
C THR A 63 -5.16 -3.72 4.75
N SER A 64 -6.26 -3.39 4.09
CA SER A 64 -7.59 -3.97 4.37
C SER A 64 -8.42 -4.11 3.10
N SER A 65 -9.43 -4.93 3.14
CA SER A 65 -10.56 -4.87 2.19
C SER A 65 -11.46 -3.65 2.41
N GLY A 66 -11.27 -2.93 3.52
CA GLY A 66 -11.86 -1.65 3.88
C GLY A 66 -10.78 -0.62 4.22
N GLU A 67 -10.86 -0.04 5.40
CA GLU A 67 -9.87 0.87 5.98
C GLU A 67 -9.28 0.25 7.25
N PRO A 68 -7.96 -0.02 7.32
CA PRO A 68 -7.35 -0.68 8.48
C PRO A 68 -7.56 0.07 9.79
N THR A 69 -7.56 1.40 9.75
CA THR A 69 -7.70 2.25 10.94
C THR A 69 -9.11 2.27 11.52
N GLN A 70 -10.09 1.65 10.84
CA GLN A 70 -11.44 1.42 11.39
C GLN A 70 -11.50 0.20 12.34
N ASP A 71 -10.44 -0.60 12.40
CA ASP A 71 -10.30 -1.72 13.33
C ASP A 71 -8.87 -1.71 13.92
N PRO A 72 -8.57 -0.71 14.79
CA PRO A 72 -7.24 -0.57 15.38
C PRO A 72 -6.80 -1.78 16.21
N ALA A 73 -7.75 -2.51 16.80
CA ALA A 73 -7.44 -3.70 17.60
C ALA A 73 -6.83 -4.82 16.74
N SER A 74 -7.46 -5.13 15.60
CA SER A 74 -6.94 -6.11 14.64
C SER A 74 -5.59 -5.68 14.05
N LEU A 75 -5.42 -4.38 13.78
CA LEU A 75 -4.17 -3.82 13.29
C LEU A 75 -3.05 -3.97 14.33
N THR A 76 -3.32 -3.61 15.59
CA THR A 76 -2.37 -3.77 16.70
C THR A 76 -1.94 -5.23 16.84
N LYS A 77 -2.91 -6.16 16.85
CA LYS A 77 -2.61 -7.60 16.94
C LYS A 77 -1.77 -8.13 15.77
N ALA A 78 -1.96 -7.62 14.56
CA ALA A 78 -1.12 -7.97 13.42
C ALA A 78 0.33 -7.45 13.60
N LEU A 79 0.49 -6.25 14.14
CA LEU A 79 1.81 -5.70 14.49
C LEU A 79 2.48 -6.46 15.65
N GLU A 80 1.73 -6.91 16.66
CA GLU A 80 2.25 -7.78 17.72
C GLU A 80 2.81 -9.11 17.16
N VAL A 81 2.12 -9.69 16.17
CA VAL A 81 2.63 -10.88 15.46
C VAL A 81 3.93 -10.56 14.72
N TYR A 82 4.01 -9.40 14.06
CA TYR A 82 5.24 -8.97 13.40
C TYR A 82 6.37 -8.73 14.40
N ASP A 83 6.15 -8.00 15.49
CA ASP A 83 7.14 -7.73 16.53
C ASP A 83 7.73 -9.04 17.10
N LYS A 84 6.85 -10.01 17.42
CA LYS A 84 7.26 -11.36 17.82
C LYS A 84 8.18 -12.02 16.79
N CYS A 85 7.84 -11.93 15.49
CA CYS A 85 8.65 -12.49 14.41
C CYS A 85 10.00 -11.77 14.28
N ALA A 86 10.00 -10.43 14.39
CA ALA A 86 11.19 -9.60 14.29
C ALA A 86 12.19 -9.92 15.43
N LYS A 87 11.70 -10.08 16.67
CA LYS A 87 12.48 -10.52 17.84
C LYS A 87 13.08 -11.93 17.65
N GLN A 88 12.51 -12.74 16.78
CA GLN A 88 13.00 -14.08 16.42
C GLN A 88 13.88 -14.08 15.14
N GLY A 89 14.28 -12.90 14.64
CA GLY A 89 15.16 -12.75 13.50
C GLY A 89 14.46 -12.57 12.14
N ALA A 90 13.12 -12.59 12.08
CA ALA A 90 12.34 -12.33 10.86
C ALA A 90 12.00 -10.83 10.77
N PHE A 91 13.03 -10.00 10.60
CA PHE A 91 12.92 -8.54 10.56
C PHE A 91 12.75 -8.02 9.13
N PHE A 92 11.88 -7.01 8.99
CA PHE A 92 11.72 -6.24 7.74
C PHE A 92 12.03 -4.77 8.00
N PRO A 93 12.89 -4.12 7.19
CA PRO A 93 13.20 -2.70 7.34
C PRO A 93 12.01 -1.77 7.00
N ASN A 94 11.00 -2.28 6.27
CA ASN A 94 9.84 -1.50 5.86
C ASN A 94 8.55 -2.19 6.31
N VAL A 95 7.88 -1.60 7.29
CA VAL A 95 6.54 -1.99 7.73
C VAL A 95 5.61 -0.83 7.45
N ASN A 96 4.72 -1.00 6.47
CA ASN A 96 3.89 0.06 5.92
C ASN A 96 2.42 -0.19 6.23
N LEU A 97 1.72 0.81 6.73
CA LEU A 97 0.26 0.81 6.84
C LEU A 97 -0.33 1.58 5.67
N PHE A 98 -1.07 0.90 4.79
CA PHE A 98 -1.82 1.52 3.70
C PHE A 98 -3.19 1.97 4.19
N THR A 99 -3.50 3.26 4.05
CA THR A 99 -4.69 3.88 4.63
C THR A 99 -5.21 5.00 3.74
N ASN A 100 -6.50 5.30 3.88
CA ASN A 100 -7.10 6.50 3.29
C ASN A 100 -6.73 7.80 4.04
N GLY A 101 -6.12 7.70 5.21
CA GLY A 101 -5.61 8.83 5.97
C GLY A 101 -6.63 9.58 6.82
N ILE A 102 -7.93 9.30 6.71
CA ILE A 102 -8.99 10.11 7.34
C ILE A 102 -8.82 10.18 8.86
N ASN A 103 -8.56 9.06 9.53
CA ASN A 103 -8.42 9.03 10.99
C ASN A 103 -7.16 9.75 11.48
N PHE A 104 -6.15 9.93 10.63
CA PHE A 104 -4.93 10.68 10.97
C PHE A 104 -5.13 12.20 10.93
N GLY A 105 -6.28 12.68 10.48
CA GLY A 105 -6.71 14.07 10.68
C GLY A 105 -7.04 14.40 12.14
N ASP A 106 -7.26 13.40 12.98
CA ASP A 106 -7.49 13.54 14.42
C ASP A 106 -6.19 13.27 15.19
N SER A 107 -5.67 14.33 15.86
CA SER A 107 -4.45 14.23 16.66
C SER A 107 -4.60 13.31 17.87
N SER A 108 -5.81 13.19 18.45
CA SER A 108 -6.06 12.27 19.55
C SER A 108 -5.93 10.81 19.12
N PHE A 109 -6.43 10.47 17.91
CA PHE A 109 -6.21 9.15 17.32
C PHE A 109 -4.72 8.87 17.11
N CYS A 110 -4.00 9.84 16.54
CA CYS A 110 -2.56 9.70 16.26
C CYS A 110 -1.76 9.50 17.56
N ASN A 111 -1.96 10.36 18.56
CA ASN A 111 -1.26 10.31 19.83
C ASN A 111 -1.56 9.05 20.63
N HIS A 112 -2.72 8.43 20.43
CA HIS A 112 -3.07 7.17 21.10
C HIS A 112 -2.45 5.94 20.42
N TYR A 113 -2.54 5.84 19.08
CA TYR A 113 -2.18 4.61 18.37
C TYR A 113 -0.77 4.60 17.79
N LEU A 114 -0.28 5.71 17.25
CA LEU A 114 1.00 5.71 16.54
C LEU A 114 2.21 5.36 17.42
N PRO A 115 2.31 5.81 18.68
CA PRO A 115 3.40 5.38 19.56
C PRO A 115 3.41 3.86 19.77
N ILE A 116 2.23 3.26 19.99
CA ILE A 116 2.08 1.80 20.18
C ILE A 116 2.50 1.06 18.90
N TRP A 117 1.98 1.47 17.75
CA TRP A 117 2.30 0.81 16.48
C TRP A 117 3.77 0.97 16.08
N LYS A 118 4.37 2.13 16.37
CA LYS A 118 5.79 2.36 16.14
C LYS A 118 6.66 1.43 17.01
N GLU A 119 6.34 1.28 18.29
CA GLU A 119 7.03 0.34 19.19
C GLU A 119 6.94 -1.10 18.69
N LEU A 120 5.79 -1.49 18.11
CA LEU A 120 5.57 -2.79 17.48
C LEU A 120 6.19 -2.90 16.08
N GLY A 121 6.94 -1.88 15.61
CA GLY A 121 7.74 -1.92 14.41
C GLY A 121 7.11 -1.28 13.16
N LEU A 122 6.00 -0.54 13.27
CA LEU A 122 5.48 0.25 12.15
C LEU A 122 6.50 1.34 11.78
N THR A 123 6.89 1.41 10.50
CA THR A 123 7.87 2.39 10.03
C THR A 123 7.25 3.52 9.23
N ASN A 124 6.21 3.24 8.44
CA ASN A 124 5.62 4.24 7.55
C ASN A 124 4.09 4.13 7.46
N ILE A 125 3.45 5.27 7.33
CA ILE A 125 2.07 5.40 6.86
C ILE A 125 2.10 5.68 5.36
N ALA A 126 1.47 4.80 4.57
CA ALA A 126 1.31 4.93 3.13
C ALA A 126 -0.09 5.52 2.83
N LEU A 127 -0.16 6.84 2.70
CA LEU A 127 -1.40 7.57 2.45
C LEU A 127 -1.88 7.37 1.01
N SER A 128 -3.10 6.91 0.83
CA SER A 128 -3.74 6.82 -0.49
C SER A 128 -4.21 8.21 -0.93
N ILE A 129 -3.64 8.73 -2.02
CA ILE A 129 -3.89 10.09 -2.51
C ILE A 129 -4.41 10.02 -3.94
N HIS A 130 -5.60 10.56 -4.18
CA HIS A 130 -6.24 10.67 -5.49
C HIS A 130 -6.13 12.08 -6.06
N SER A 131 -5.99 13.08 -5.17
CA SER A 131 -5.77 14.47 -5.46
C SER A 131 -5.07 15.17 -4.30
N VAL A 132 -4.28 16.17 -4.59
CA VAL A 132 -3.68 17.10 -3.60
C VAL A 132 -4.66 18.20 -3.17
N ASP A 133 -5.72 18.42 -3.93
CA ASP A 133 -6.84 19.26 -3.60
C ASP A 133 -7.83 18.50 -2.70
N GLU A 134 -8.19 19.07 -1.56
CA GLU A 134 -9.00 18.41 -0.53
C GLU A 134 -10.43 18.14 -0.97
N GLU A 135 -11.03 19.04 -1.79
CA GLU A 135 -12.40 18.85 -2.30
C GLU A 135 -12.42 17.71 -3.33
N GLU A 136 -11.45 17.66 -4.22
CA GLU A 136 -11.31 16.57 -5.20
C GLU A 136 -10.94 15.24 -4.52
N GLN A 137 -10.15 15.28 -3.44
CA GLN A 137 -9.85 14.12 -2.60
C GLN A 137 -11.12 13.61 -1.90
N ALA A 138 -11.92 14.52 -1.31
CA ALA A 138 -13.20 14.19 -0.70
C ALA A 138 -14.17 13.56 -1.71
N LYS A 139 -14.30 14.16 -2.91
CA LYS A 139 -15.11 13.60 -4.01
C LYS A 139 -14.64 12.20 -4.42
N ALA A 140 -13.33 11.97 -4.51
CA ALA A 140 -12.78 10.65 -4.84
C ALA A 140 -13.14 9.59 -3.80
N TYR A 141 -13.20 9.96 -2.54
CA TYR A 141 -13.62 9.09 -1.43
C TYR A 141 -15.13 9.02 -1.21
N ASN A 142 -15.92 9.82 -1.96
CA ASN A 142 -17.36 10.00 -1.79
C ASN A 142 -17.69 10.46 -0.36
N LEU A 143 -17.03 11.54 0.06
CA LEU A 143 -17.17 12.20 1.35
C LEU A 143 -17.60 13.66 1.15
N GLU A 144 -18.25 14.25 2.16
CA GLU A 144 -18.53 15.69 2.18
C GLU A 144 -17.25 16.51 2.39
N LYS A 145 -16.33 16.01 3.22
CA LYS A 145 -15.06 16.69 3.55
C LYS A 145 -13.95 15.66 3.78
N TYR A 146 -12.74 16.00 3.34
CA TYR A 146 -11.52 15.26 3.66
C TYR A 146 -10.65 16.11 4.61
N PRO A 147 -9.94 15.52 5.58
CA PRO A 147 -9.02 16.26 6.45
C PRO A 147 -7.89 16.91 5.63
N ASN A 148 -7.40 18.04 6.11
CA ASN A 148 -6.27 18.73 5.49
C ASN A 148 -5.03 17.83 5.46
N LEU A 149 -4.40 17.68 4.27
CA LEU A 149 -3.30 16.75 4.07
C LEU A 149 -2.05 17.13 4.88
N GLU A 150 -1.76 18.41 5.04
CA GLU A 150 -0.63 18.90 5.86
C GLU A 150 -0.86 18.58 7.33
N THR A 151 -2.10 18.68 7.82
CA THR A 151 -2.47 18.27 9.18
C THR A 151 -2.27 16.77 9.38
N ILE A 152 -2.65 15.94 8.40
CA ILE A 152 -2.43 14.48 8.44
C ILE A 152 -0.93 14.19 8.53
N VAL A 153 -0.11 14.78 7.64
CA VAL A 153 1.34 14.60 7.61
C VAL A 153 1.96 14.99 8.94
N LYS A 154 1.65 16.19 9.42
CA LYS A 154 2.14 16.72 10.71
C LYS A 154 1.81 15.78 11.87
N ASN A 155 0.54 15.36 12.01
CA ASN A 155 0.11 14.47 13.08
C ASN A 155 0.86 13.12 13.09
N ILE A 156 1.19 12.60 11.90
CA ILE A 156 1.95 11.34 11.79
C ILE A 156 3.41 11.56 12.19
N GLU A 157 4.05 12.60 11.65
CA GLU A 157 5.47 12.90 11.86
C GLU A 157 5.78 13.30 13.29
N GLU A 158 4.90 14.04 13.97
CA GLU A 158 5.02 14.38 15.40
C GLU A 158 5.06 13.14 16.28
N ASN A 159 4.49 12.02 15.83
CA ASN A 159 4.59 10.72 16.51
C ASN A 159 5.80 9.88 16.03
N GLY A 160 6.66 10.44 15.18
CA GLY A 160 7.91 9.85 14.72
C GLY A 160 7.73 8.63 13.81
N VAL A 161 6.63 8.57 13.07
CA VAL A 161 6.37 7.58 12.00
C VAL A 161 6.56 8.28 10.65
N GLY A 162 7.19 7.60 9.69
CA GLY A 162 7.42 8.17 8.36
C GLY A 162 6.12 8.25 7.53
N VAL A 163 6.05 9.23 6.63
CA VAL A 163 4.95 9.37 5.68
C VAL A 163 5.40 9.00 4.27
N ARG A 164 4.57 8.27 3.55
CA ARG A 164 4.73 7.98 2.13
C ARG A 164 3.44 8.26 1.38
N GLY A 165 3.52 9.02 0.29
CA GLY A 165 2.40 9.22 -0.62
C GLY A 165 2.20 8.02 -1.54
N THR A 166 0.97 7.54 -1.63
CA THR A 166 0.54 6.61 -2.66
C THR A 166 -0.37 7.37 -3.62
N LEU A 167 0.26 7.96 -4.66
CA LEU A 167 -0.45 8.74 -5.67
C LEU A 167 -1.13 7.80 -6.67
N LEU A 168 -2.44 7.68 -6.55
CA LEU A 168 -3.26 6.78 -7.36
C LEU A 168 -3.60 7.42 -8.70
N LEU A 169 -3.10 6.81 -9.78
CA LEU A 169 -3.33 7.29 -11.14
C LEU A 169 -4.73 6.86 -11.60
N ARG A 170 -5.63 7.83 -11.78
CA ARG A 170 -7.05 7.61 -12.04
C ARG A 170 -7.54 8.49 -13.19
N LYS A 171 -8.31 7.90 -14.12
CA LYS A 171 -9.00 8.64 -15.18
C LYS A 171 -9.89 9.74 -14.59
N GLY A 172 -9.73 10.94 -15.09
CA GLY A 172 -10.40 12.14 -14.55
C GLY A 172 -9.76 12.75 -13.30
N GLY A 173 -8.75 12.07 -12.71
CA GLY A 173 -7.87 12.61 -11.68
C GLY A 173 -6.46 12.78 -12.25
N VAL A 174 -5.44 12.17 -11.62
CA VAL A 174 -4.06 12.15 -12.12
C VAL A 174 -3.95 11.11 -13.24
N ASP A 175 -4.12 11.51 -14.49
CA ASP A 175 -4.24 10.62 -15.65
C ASP A 175 -3.33 10.99 -16.84
N ASP A 176 -2.52 12.05 -16.70
CA ASP A 176 -1.53 12.48 -17.67
C ASP A 176 -0.26 13.04 -16.98
N SER A 177 0.77 13.33 -17.79
CA SER A 177 2.07 13.79 -17.26
C SER A 177 2.03 15.18 -16.61
N LYS A 178 1.16 16.09 -17.07
CA LYS A 178 1.06 17.45 -16.53
C LYS A 178 0.43 17.43 -15.14
N LYS A 179 -0.67 16.70 -14.98
CA LYS A 179 -1.31 16.51 -13.67
C LYS A 179 -0.42 15.72 -12.71
N TYR A 180 0.33 14.73 -13.23
CA TYR A 180 1.29 13.96 -12.44
C TYR A 180 2.38 14.88 -11.88
N GLU A 181 3.02 15.68 -12.73
CA GLU A 181 4.04 16.65 -12.36
C GLU A 181 3.54 17.62 -11.29
N SER A 182 2.39 18.28 -11.52
CA SER A 182 1.82 19.21 -10.56
C SER A 182 1.47 18.55 -9.23
N SER A 183 0.98 17.29 -9.25
CA SER A 183 0.68 16.55 -8.02
C SER A 183 1.95 16.17 -7.26
N VAL A 184 3.02 15.77 -7.96
CA VAL A 184 4.32 15.46 -7.32
C VAL A 184 4.88 16.70 -6.63
N HIS A 185 4.90 17.86 -7.30
CA HIS A 185 5.38 19.10 -6.70
C HIS A 185 4.59 19.46 -5.44
N ALA A 186 3.24 19.47 -5.54
CA ALA A 186 2.39 19.81 -4.42
C ALA A 186 2.51 18.82 -3.23
N LEU A 187 2.78 17.54 -3.49
CA LEU A 187 3.03 16.55 -2.42
C LEU A 187 4.37 16.83 -1.72
N ILE A 188 5.42 17.14 -2.49
CA ILE A 188 6.74 17.50 -1.95
C ILE A 188 6.63 18.78 -1.09
N GLU A 189 5.93 19.79 -1.55
CA GLU A 189 5.67 21.04 -0.80
C GLU A 189 4.93 20.78 0.52
N LYS A 190 4.10 19.73 0.58
CA LYS A 190 3.39 19.28 1.79
C LYS A 190 4.20 18.31 2.68
N GLY A 191 5.50 18.14 2.41
CA GLY A 191 6.40 17.28 3.19
C GLY A 191 6.40 15.80 2.80
N ILE A 192 5.74 15.42 1.70
CA ILE A 192 5.72 14.02 1.22
C ILE A 192 6.78 13.85 0.13
N ASP A 193 7.97 13.46 0.50
CA ASP A 193 9.16 13.29 -0.37
C ASP A 193 9.34 11.86 -0.93
N ASN A 194 8.53 10.92 -0.46
CA ASN A 194 8.54 9.52 -0.84
C ASN A 194 7.19 9.13 -1.47
N ILE A 195 7.12 9.17 -2.79
CA ILE A 195 5.87 9.02 -3.54
C ILE A 195 5.92 7.73 -4.36
N THR A 196 4.95 6.85 -4.16
CA THR A 196 4.72 5.68 -5.01
C THR A 196 3.46 5.87 -5.83
N SER A 197 3.52 5.62 -7.12
CA SER A 197 2.38 5.78 -8.03
C SER A 197 2.04 4.47 -8.73
N TRP A 198 0.76 4.16 -8.83
CA TRP A 198 0.25 3.08 -9.66
C TRP A 198 -1.14 3.39 -10.22
N PRO A 199 -1.47 2.86 -11.41
CA PRO A 199 -2.79 3.06 -11.98
C PRO A 199 -3.86 2.26 -11.25
N ILE A 200 -5.05 2.82 -11.09
CA ILE A 200 -6.23 2.08 -10.65
C ILE A 200 -6.64 1.06 -11.69
N GLY A 201 -7.10 -0.10 -11.24
CA GLY A 201 -7.64 -1.16 -12.08
C GLY A 201 -8.33 -2.24 -11.25
N ASN A 202 -8.76 -3.32 -11.89
CA ASN A 202 -9.44 -4.43 -11.25
C ASN A 202 -8.48 -5.34 -10.47
N PRO A 203 -8.95 -6.08 -9.45
CA PRO A 203 -8.11 -7.01 -8.68
C PRO A 203 -7.45 -8.11 -9.52
N ASP A 204 -8.08 -8.51 -10.63
CA ASP A 204 -7.53 -9.48 -11.60
C ASP A 204 -6.44 -8.90 -12.50
N GLY A 205 -6.13 -7.59 -12.34
CA GLY A 205 -5.15 -6.87 -13.10
C GLY A 205 -5.63 -6.41 -14.48
N SER A 206 -6.89 -6.57 -14.79
CA SER A 206 -7.50 -5.97 -15.97
C SER A 206 -7.71 -4.46 -15.77
N ARG A 207 -7.88 -3.75 -16.87
CA ARG A 207 -8.20 -2.32 -16.82
C ARG A 207 -9.65 -2.13 -16.41
N SER A 208 -9.89 -1.18 -15.51
CA SER A 208 -11.23 -0.70 -15.17
C SER A 208 -11.59 0.55 -15.99
N GLU A 209 -12.82 0.99 -15.91
CA GLU A 209 -13.26 2.27 -16.47
C GLU A 209 -12.52 3.49 -15.89
N TYR A 210 -12.00 3.34 -14.68
CA TYR A 210 -11.22 4.36 -13.95
C TYR A 210 -9.72 4.34 -14.26
N THR A 211 -9.24 3.35 -15.03
CA THR A 211 -7.82 3.27 -15.38
C THR A 211 -7.47 4.39 -16.38
N PRO A 212 -6.38 5.16 -16.17
CA PRO A 212 -5.92 6.17 -17.12
C PRO A 212 -5.68 5.59 -18.52
N SER A 213 -5.77 6.41 -19.56
CA SER A 213 -5.48 5.96 -20.92
C SER A 213 -4.04 5.42 -21.06
N ARG A 214 -3.79 4.57 -22.07
CA ARG A 214 -2.42 4.09 -22.34
C ARG A 214 -1.47 5.24 -22.67
N LEU A 215 -1.95 6.25 -23.40
CA LEU A 215 -1.18 7.46 -23.74
C LEU A 215 -0.86 8.29 -22.49
N GLY A 216 -1.82 8.45 -21.57
CA GLY A 216 -1.58 9.14 -20.29
C GLY A 216 -0.52 8.45 -19.46
N LEU A 217 -0.62 7.13 -19.29
CA LEU A 217 0.39 6.34 -18.55
C LEU A 217 1.77 6.37 -19.24
N PHE A 218 1.81 6.31 -20.56
CA PHE A 218 3.05 6.46 -21.32
C PHE A 218 3.65 7.86 -21.11
N GLY A 219 2.81 8.92 -21.14
CA GLY A 219 3.23 10.29 -20.86
C GLY A 219 3.86 10.46 -19.49
N ILE A 220 3.25 9.87 -18.44
CA ILE A 220 3.81 9.87 -17.07
C ILE A 220 5.17 9.17 -17.02
N ARG A 221 5.30 7.97 -17.60
CA ARG A 221 6.58 7.24 -17.65
C ARG A 221 7.65 8.00 -18.42
N ARG A 222 7.27 8.64 -19.53
CA ARG A 222 8.17 9.48 -20.31
C ARG A 222 8.64 10.71 -19.52
N TRP A 223 7.73 11.34 -18.76
CA TRP A 223 8.06 12.46 -17.89
C TRP A 223 9.09 12.04 -16.82
N LEU A 224 8.86 10.93 -16.12
CA LEU A 224 9.81 10.37 -15.15
C LEU A 224 11.20 10.12 -15.78
N ASN A 225 11.24 9.43 -16.91
CA ASN A 225 12.52 9.13 -17.60
C ASN A 225 13.25 10.37 -18.10
N LYS A 226 12.55 11.49 -18.32
CA LYS A 226 13.15 12.74 -18.77
C LYS A 226 13.65 13.61 -17.61
N ASN A 227 12.93 13.63 -16.50
CA ASN A 227 13.11 14.62 -15.43
C ASN A 227 13.71 14.04 -14.14
N ALA A 228 13.78 12.70 -14.00
CA ALA A 228 14.28 12.04 -12.81
C ALA A 228 15.35 11.00 -13.17
N ILE A 229 16.23 10.68 -12.22
CA ILE A 229 17.30 9.69 -12.38
C ILE A 229 16.76 8.33 -11.98
N LEU A 230 16.78 7.35 -12.89
CA LEU A 230 16.42 5.97 -12.57
C LEU A 230 17.49 5.36 -11.66
N CYS A 231 17.14 5.11 -10.38
CA CYS A 231 18.01 4.48 -9.39
C CYS A 231 17.93 2.95 -9.47
N HIS A 232 16.74 2.41 -9.70
CA HIS A 232 16.51 0.96 -9.73
C HIS A 232 15.29 0.60 -10.59
N GLY A 233 15.45 -0.38 -11.48
CA GLY A 233 14.36 -0.99 -12.24
C GLY A 233 13.88 -2.28 -11.57
N HIS A 234 12.58 -2.47 -11.46
CA HIS A 234 12.02 -3.70 -10.90
C HIS A 234 11.85 -4.78 -11.96
N SER A 235 12.19 -6.03 -11.63
CA SER A 235 12.00 -7.19 -12.51
C SER A 235 10.55 -7.50 -12.88
N TRP A 236 9.59 -6.93 -12.13
CA TRP A 236 8.15 -7.02 -12.39
C TRP A 236 7.55 -5.78 -13.08
N GLY A 237 8.38 -4.85 -13.57
CA GLY A 237 7.98 -3.61 -14.20
C GLY A 237 7.97 -2.42 -13.24
N GLY A 238 8.17 -1.23 -13.83
CA GLY A 238 8.32 0.01 -13.07
C GLY A 238 9.73 0.26 -12.56
N GLY A 239 9.88 1.27 -11.70
CA GLY A 239 11.19 1.65 -11.17
C GLY A 239 11.12 2.64 -10.02
N VAL A 240 12.27 2.86 -9.41
CA VAL A 240 12.54 3.87 -8.39
C VAL A 240 13.40 4.96 -9.03
N TYR A 241 13.01 6.20 -8.86
CA TYR A 241 13.64 7.36 -9.43
C TYR A 241 13.99 8.37 -8.33
N ASP A 242 15.12 9.01 -8.47
CA ASP A 242 15.47 10.24 -7.74
C ASP A 242 15.02 11.45 -8.56
N TYR A 243 14.16 12.26 -7.96
CA TYR A 243 13.70 13.54 -8.50
C TYR A 243 14.07 14.66 -7.53
N GLN A 244 15.20 15.31 -7.76
CA GLN A 244 15.68 16.42 -6.94
C GLN A 244 15.82 16.06 -5.44
N GLY A 245 16.33 14.86 -5.15
CA GLY A 245 16.47 14.34 -3.79
C GLY A 245 15.20 13.65 -3.23
N ASN A 246 14.10 13.64 -3.99
CA ASN A 246 12.86 12.99 -3.58
C ASN A 246 12.70 11.62 -4.25
N LEU A 247 12.15 10.64 -3.55
CA LEU A 247 11.96 9.29 -4.07
C LEU A 247 10.62 9.15 -4.78
N LEU A 248 10.64 8.99 -6.10
CA LEU A 248 9.47 8.66 -6.89
C LEU A 248 9.51 7.18 -7.31
N ARG A 249 8.42 6.48 -7.16
CA ARG A 249 8.25 5.11 -7.65
C ARG A 249 7.05 5.04 -8.57
N ILE A 250 7.19 4.30 -9.67
CA ILE A 250 6.05 3.89 -10.48
C ILE A 250 6.05 2.38 -10.61
N THR A 251 4.90 1.76 -10.42
CA THR A 251 4.76 0.30 -10.51
C THR A 251 3.38 -0.07 -11.04
N ASP A 252 3.23 -1.30 -11.51
CA ASP A 252 1.92 -1.86 -11.80
C ASP A 252 1.21 -2.21 -10.47
N TYR A 253 -0.09 -1.98 -10.43
CA TYR A 253 -0.84 -2.01 -9.18
C TYR A 253 -1.11 -3.41 -8.64
N VAL A 254 -1.32 -4.40 -9.49
CA VAL A 254 -1.64 -5.77 -9.05
C VAL A 254 -0.42 -6.67 -9.07
N THR A 255 -0.16 -7.29 -7.93
CA THR A 255 0.81 -8.38 -7.85
C THR A 255 0.21 -9.63 -8.49
N ARG A 256 0.87 -10.11 -9.54
CA ARG A 256 0.60 -11.40 -10.17
C ARG A 256 1.76 -12.33 -9.95
N HIS A 257 1.47 -13.59 -9.68
CA HIS A 257 2.49 -14.61 -9.69
C HIS A 257 2.70 -15.10 -11.13
N ASP A 258 3.94 -15.06 -11.59
CA ASP A 258 4.37 -15.70 -12.83
C ASP A 258 5.11 -17.00 -12.47
N PRO A 259 4.54 -18.19 -12.75
CA PRO A 259 5.14 -19.47 -12.39
C PRO A 259 6.46 -19.77 -13.12
N LYS A 260 6.82 -18.95 -14.12
CA LYS A 260 8.11 -19.05 -14.84
C LYS A 260 9.23 -18.25 -14.16
N LYS A 261 8.90 -17.45 -13.15
CA LYS A 261 9.88 -16.66 -12.40
C LYS A 261 10.37 -17.43 -11.16
N ASP A 262 11.60 -17.20 -10.81
CA ASP A 262 12.27 -17.72 -9.59
C ASP A 262 11.97 -16.90 -8.34
N PHE A 263 11.08 -15.91 -8.45
CA PHE A 263 10.68 -15.08 -7.33
C PHE A 263 9.17 -14.94 -7.17
N VAL A 264 8.76 -14.68 -5.94
CA VAL A 264 7.42 -14.22 -5.56
C VAL A 264 7.53 -12.74 -5.17
N ARG A 265 6.80 -11.87 -5.88
CA ARG A 265 6.78 -10.44 -5.55
C ARG A 265 6.20 -10.20 -4.17
N GLN A 266 5.12 -10.92 -3.82
CA GLN A 266 4.39 -10.69 -2.59
C GLN A 266 3.60 -11.93 -2.17
N LEU A 267 3.68 -12.31 -0.90
CA LEU A 267 2.70 -13.19 -0.27
C LEU A 267 1.53 -12.32 0.20
N VAL A 268 0.30 -12.72 -0.10
CA VAL A 268 -0.91 -12.03 0.34
C VAL A 268 -1.61 -12.89 1.37
N VAL A 269 -1.75 -12.37 2.60
CA VAL A 269 -2.48 -13.01 3.70
C VAL A 269 -3.88 -12.41 3.75
N PHE A 270 -4.88 -13.20 3.42
CA PHE A 270 -6.28 -12.78 3.42
C PHE A 270 -6.92 -12.94 4.79
N GLN A 271 -7.98 -12.19 5.07
CA GLN A 271 -8.70 -12.19 6.36
C GLN A 271 -9.26 -13.57 6.75
N ASP A 272 -9.50 -14.46 5.79
CA ASP A 272 -9.89 -15.85 6.04
C ASP A 272 -8.72 -16.78 6.42
N GLY A 273 -7.52 -16.24 6.55
CA GLY A 273 -6.28 -16.98 6.85
C GLY A 273 -5.61 -17.60 5.62
N THR A 274 -6.18 -17.50 4.43
CA THR A 274 -5.54 -17.96 3.20
C THR A 274 -4.30 -17.15 2.90
N VAL A 275 -3.20 -17.80 2.50
CA VAL A 275 -1.98 -17.15 1.99
C VAL A 275 -1.80 -17.52 0.52
N ALA A 276 -1.72 -16.51 -0.34
CA ALA A 276 -1.58 -16.70 -1.78
C ALA A 276 -0.39 -15.91 -2.34
N TYR A 277 0.04 -16.26 -3.55
CA TYR A 277 1.11 -15.56 -4.28
C TYR A 277 0.62 -14.31 -5.02
N SER A 278 -0.67 -14.04 -4.99
CA SER A 278 -1.28 -12.90 -5.69
C SER A 278 -2.59 -12.49 -5.02
N TRP A 279 -3.15 -11.36 -5.45
CA TRP A 279 -4.47 -10.90 -5.02
C TRP A 279 -5.63 -11.74 -5.57
N ILE A 280 -5.38 -12.65 -6.50
CA ILE A 280 -6.32 -13.65 -6.97
C ILE A 280 -5.99 -14.95 -6.23
N LYS A 281 -6.88 -15.42 -5.38
CA LYS A 281 -6.68 -16.62 -4.56
C LYS A 281 -6.63 -17.90 -5.41
N GLU A 282 -7.41 -17.94 -6.47
CA GLU A 282 -7.58 -19.12 -7.30
C GLU A 282 -6.30 -19.47 -8.06
N GLY A 283 -5.84 -20.68 -7.92
CA GLY A 283 -4.65 -21.21 -8.61
C GLY A 283 -3.30 -20.71 -8.09
N ALA A 284 -3.26 -19.93 -7.00
CA ALA A 284 -2.02 -19.36 -6.45
C ALA A 284 -1.90 -19.55 -4.93
N LEU A 285 -2.45 -20.62 -4.38
CA LEU A 285 -2.42 -20.90 -2.94
C LEU A 285 -1.05 -21.34 -2.48
N CYS A 286 -0.53 -20.68 -1.45
CA CYS A 286 0.67 -21.06 -0.73
C CYS A 286 0.33 -21.92 0.50
N MET A 287 -0.66 -21.50 1.29
CA MET A 287 -1.22 -22.24 2.42
C MET A 287 -2.67 -21.80 2.67
N LYS A 288 -3.44 -22.69 3.27
CA LYS A 288 -4.88 -22.50 3.53
C LYS A 288 -5.18 -22.76 5.01
#